data_8898c8150ba89760e036ac521fec79f7
#
_entry.id   8898c8150ba89760e036ac521fec79f7
#
_cell.length_a   1.000
_cell.length_b   1.000
_cell.length_c   1.000
_cell.angle_alpha   90.00
_cell.angle_beta   90.00
_cell.angle_gamma   90.00
#
_symmetry.space_group_name_H-M   'P 1'
#
loop_
_entity.id
_entity.type
_entity.pdbx_description
1 polymer ?
#
loop_
_entity_poly.entity_id
_entity_poly.type
_entity_poly.pdbx_seq_one_letter_code
_entity_poly.pdbx_strand_id
1 'polypeptide(L)'
;YVGRWDKNDDKIFYSYWTGAYLRVNFTGKSIGIKLRSSTSLVVSIDGETPRAVAGQPGITLLNTTTLSEGIHTLLVGSAGQNYEVEFEGLVLDENAVTYPPNKKLLIEYIGDSITAFGGSDDTPTVNYAWQTAELLGCDHTQISFSGLSLSSGYGCLDTKIGMDSLYFNLKNYNHIHERPVIPWNFSYTPDIVFIFLGTNDECGQAPEEVVSLNSRNMIYKIRQKFNNAEIFVMRPFKGIYEEALSSAVRRLNSMGDKKIHFINTTGWLSESDFSDGTHPNETGTDKIINKLVPILKPFVKNNF
;
A
#
# COMPACT_ATOMS: atom_id res chain seq x y z
N TYR A 1 3.45 -12.59 6.51
CA TYR A 1 3.18 -11.18 6.77
C TYR A 1 3.66 -10.38 5.56
N VAL A 2 2.78 -9.59 4.98
CA VAL A 2 3.07 -8.66 3.88
C VAL A 2 2.82 -7.24 4.38
N GLY A 3 3.72 -6.30 4.03
CA GLY A 3 3.65 -4.92 4.50
C GLY A 3 4.27 -4.71 5.89
N ARG A 4 3.98 -3.53 6.47
CA ARG A 4 4.56 -3.10 7.75
C ARG A 4 3.83 -3.69 8.94
N TRP A 5 4.55 -4.50 9.69
CA TRP A 5 4.08 -5.10 10.94
C TRP A 5 5.06 -4.81 12.07
N ASP A 6 4.56 -4.29 13.18
CA ASP A 6 5.28 -4.28 14.44
C ASP A 6 5.24 -5.67 15.07
N LYS A 7 6.40 -6.28 15.25
CA LYS A 7 6.60 -7.62 15.78
C LYS A 7 7.48 -7.61 17.03
N ASN A 8 7.54 -6.48 17.74
CA ASN A 8 8.37 -6.35 18.93
C ASN A 8 7.78 -7.07 20.15
N ASP A 9 6.48 -7.32 20.17
CA ASP A 9 5.82 -8.17 21.14
C ASP A 9 5.57 -9.56 20.51
N ASP A 10 6.04 -10.63 21.14
CA ASP A 10 5.91 -12.00 20.64
C ASP A 10 4.48 -12.57 20.75
N LYS A 11 3.60 -11.91 21.49
CA LYS A 11 2.21 -12.30 21.71
C LYS A 11 1.21 -11.60 20.81
N ILE A 12 1.59 -10.43 20.27
CA ILE A 12 0.71 -9.61 19.46
C ILE A 12 1.50 -8.83 18.41
N PHE A 13 1.05 -8.89 17.18
CA PHE A 13 1.63 -8.12 16.08
C PHE A 13 0.65 -7.04 15.62
N TYR A 14 1.17 -5.84 15.39
CA TYR A 14 0.37 -4.68 15.00
C TYR A 14 0.63 -4.27 13.57
N SER A 15 -0.43 -3.94 12.85
CA SER A 15 -0.34 -3.27 11.56
C SER A 15 -1.11 -1.95 11.60
N TYR A 16 -0.45 -0.87 11.18
CA TYR A 16 -0.96 0.50 11.21
C TYR A 16 -1.26 1.06 9.82
N TRP A 17 -0.79 0.42 8.77
CA TRP A 17 -0.88 0.93 7.42
C TRP A 17 -1.89 0.15 6.57
N THR A 18 -2.51 0.85 5.62
CA THR A 18 -3.36 0.26 4.60
C THR A 18 -2.60 -0.80 3.80
N GLY A 19 -3.30 -1.85 3.35
CA GLY A 19 -2.69 -2.89 2.49
C GLY A 19 -1.64 -3.77 3.16
N ALA A 20 -1.52 -3.74 4.49
CA ALA A 20 -0.79 -4.76 5.22
C ALA A 20 -1.69 -5.97 5.49
N TYR A 21 -1.20 -7.18 5.20
CA TYR A 21 -1.99 -8.40 5.33
C TYR A 21 -1.16 -9.63 5.70
N LEU A 22 -1.85 -10.67 6.13
CA LEU A 22 -1.32 -12.03 6.24
C LEU A 22 -1.71 -12.82 4.99
N ARG A 23 -0.78 -13.58 4.46
CA ARG A 23 -1.02 -14.58 3.42
C ARG A 23 -0.42 -15.91 3.89
N VAL A 24 -1.22 -16.97 3.94
CA VAL A 24 -0.83 -18.27 4.47
C VAL A 24 -1.60 -19.39 3.79
N ASN A 25 -0.97 -20.54 3.64
CA ASN A 25 -1.67 -21.77 3.30
C ASN A 25 -2.01 -22.53 4.59
N PHE A 26 -3.15 -23.21 4.63
CA PHE A 26 -3.58 -23.96 5.80
C PHE A 26 -4.38 -25.20 5.41
N THR A 27 -4.48 -26.17 6.32
CA THR A 27 -5.40 -27.31 6.22
C THR A 27 -6.54 -27.13 7.23
N GLY A 28 -7.59 -27.93 7.07
CA GLY A 28 -8.78 -27.89 7.94
C GLY A 28 -9.97 -27.29 7.23
N LYS A 29 -11.13 -27.37 7.87
CA LYS A 29 -12.44 -26.96 7.35
C LYS A 29 -12.89 -25.61 7.84
N SER A 30 -12.15 -25.05 8.80
CA SER A 30 -12.42 -23.72 9.35
C SER A 30 -11.13 -22.97 9.66
N ILE A 31 -11.19 -21.65 9.61
CA ILE A 31 -10.11 -20.77 10.01
C ILE A 31 -10.67 -19.51 10.67
N GLY A 32 -10.09 -19.16 11.82
CA GLY A 32 -10.37 -17.93 12.55
C GLY A 32 -9.13 -17.10 12.75
N ILE A 33 -9.34 -15.84 13.11
CA ILE A 33 -8.31 -14.91 13.55
C ILE A 33 -8.57 -14.51 14.99
N LYS A 34 -7.53 -14.47 15.81
CA LYS A 34 -7.58 -13.95 17.16
C LYS A 34 -7.08 -12.51 17.17
N LEU A 35 -7.90 -11.62 17.67
CA LEU A 35 -7.67 -10.18 17.72
C LEU A 35 -7.77 -9.66 19.16
N ARG A 36 -6.98 -8.62 19.48
CA ARG A 36 -7.08 -7.93 20.76
C ARG A 36 -8.20 -6.89 20.78
N SER A 37 -8.41 -6.20 19.66
CA SER A 37 -9.41 -5.14 19.52
C SER A 37 -10.32 -5.34 18.32
N SER A 38 -11.45 -4.64 18.31
CA SER A 38 -12.34 -4.61 17.15
C SER A 38 -11.69 -3.88 15.98
N THR A 39 -11.83 -4.44 14.77
CA THR A 39 -11.35 -3.82 13.54
C THR A 39 -12.18 -4.27 12.36
N SER A 40 -12.03 -3.62 11.21
CA SER A 40 -12.57 -4.13 9.95
C SER A 40 -11.46 -4.80 9.15
N LEU A 41 -11.73 -6.02 8.69
CA LEU A 41 -10.80 -6.85 7.93
C LEU A 41 -11.27 -7.02 6.49
N VAL A 42 -10.31 -7.18 5.59
CA VAL A 42 -10.51 -7.76 4.26
C VAL A 42 -10.06 -9.21 4.30
N VAL A 43 -10.90 -10.12 3.82
CA VAL A 43 -10.65 -11.56 3.85
C VAL A 43 -10.91 -12.15 2.46
N SER A 44 -9.97 -12.96 1.97
CA SER A 44 -10.12 -13.84 0.82
C SER A 44 -9.62 -15.24 1.18
N ILE A 45 -10.42 -16.25 0.88
CA ILE A 45 -10.05 -17.67 1.01
C ILE A 45 -10.06 -18.26 -0.40
N ASP A 46 -9.03 -19.01 -0.76
CA ASP A 46 -8.85 -19.70 -2.05
C ASP A 46 -8.98 -18.78 -3.28
N GLY A 47 -8.62 -17.50 -3.12
CA GLY A 47 -8.67 -16.52 -4.20
C GLY A 47 -10.07 -16.01 -4.53
N GLU A 48 -11.06 -16.24 -3.66
CA GLU A 48 -12.37 -15.59 -3.77
C GLU A 48 -12.23 -14.07 -3.73
N THR A 49 -13.21 -13.37 -4.30
CA THR A 49 -13.27 -11.90 -4.21
C THR A 49 -13.17 -11.46 -2.74
N PRO A 50 -12.21 -10.59 -2.41
CA PRO A 50 -12.04 -10.12 -1.04
C PRO A 50 -13.32 -9.50 -0.49
N ARG A 51 -13.68 -9.83 0.74
CA ARG A 51 -14.86 -9.34 1.42
C ARG A 51 -14.53 -8.71 2.77
N ALA A 52 -15.33 -7.74 3.18
CA ALA A 52 -15.22 -7.15 4.51
C ALA A 52 -15.71 -8.11 5.60
N VAL A 53 -15.00 -8.16 6.70
CA VAL A 53 -15.36 -8.92 7.91
C VAL A 53 -15.14 -8.04 9.14
N ALA A 54 -16.19 -7.89 9.95
CA ALA A 54 -16.07 -7.21 11.24
C ALA A 54 -15.32 -8.12 12.24
N GLY A 55 -14.07 -7.77 12.50
CA GLY A 55 -13.24 -8.42 13.52
C GLY A 55 -13.64 -7.98 14.91
N GLN A 56 -13.76 -8.92 15.85
CA GLN A 56 -14.09 -8.66 17.25
C GLN A 56 -12.94 -9.12 18.16
N PRO A 57 -12.80 -8.54 19.36
CA PRO A 57 -11.87 -9.04 20.37
C PRO A 57 -12.09 -10.53 20.64
N GLY A 58 -11.02 -11.29 20.73
CA GLY A 58 -11.05 -12.75 20.80
C GLY A 58 -11.05 -13.37 19.40
N ILE A 59 -11.84 -14.41 19.17
CA ILE A 59 -11.81 -15.19 17.92
C ILE A 59 -12.94 -14.73 17.00
N THR A 60 -12.56 -14.33 15.79
CA THR A 60 -13.47 -14.07 14.67
C THR A 60 -13.29 -15.17 13.63
N LEU A 61 -14.36 -15.90 13.27
CA LEU A 61 -14.33 -16.90 12.21
C LEU A 61 -14.26 -16.20 10.84
N LEU A 62 -13.37 -16.67 9.98
CA LEU A 62 -13.11 -16.05 8.69
C LEU A 62 -13.85 -16.73 7.52
N ASN A 63 -14.11 -18.04 7.58
CA ASN A 63 -14.94 -18.71 6.57
C ASN A 63 -16.44 -18.59 6.94
N THR A 64 -17.29 -18.47 5.92
CA THR A 64 -18.76 -18.38 6.07
C THR A 64 -19.44 -19.72 5.98
N THR A 65 -18.81 -20.68 5.34
CA THR A 65 -19.25 -22.06 5.19
C THR A 65 -18.10 -23.00 5.51
N THR A 66 -18.41 -24.24 5.86
CA THR A 66 -17.38 -25.28 6.05
C THR A 66 -16.60 -25.48 4.77
N LEU A 67 -15.27 -25.41 4.85
CA LEU A 67 -14.39 -25.61 3.71
C LEU A 67 -14.29 -27.10 3.33
N SER A 68 -13.84 -27.39 2.12
CA SER A 68 -13.58 -28.75 1.66
C SER A 68 -12.37 -29.37 2.39
N GLU A 69 -12.10 -30.64 2.16
CA GLU A 69 -10.81 -31.23 2.55
C GLU A 69 -9.72 -30.76 1.58
N GLY A 70 -8.55 -30.41 2.13
CA GLY A 70 -7.40 -30.02 1.31
C GLY A 70 -6.56 -28.90 1.90
N ILE A 71 -5.76 -28.30 1.05
CA ILE A 71 -4.96 -27.12 1.36
C ILE A 71 -5.71 -25.90 0.84
N HIS A 72 -5.91 -24.94 1.71
CA HIS A 72 -6.56 -23.67 1.43
C HIS A 72 -5.55 -22.53 1.49
N THR A 73 -5.88 -21.40 0.88
CA THR A 73 -5.12 -20.15 0.98
C THR A 73 -5.94 -19.10 1.71
N LEU A 74 -5.34 -18.39 2.65
CA LEU A 74 -5.93 -17.23 3.31
C LEU A 74 -5.15 -15.98 2.96
N LEU A 75 -5.88 -14.92 2.62
CA LEU A 75 -5.43 -13.53 2.70
C LEU A 75 -6.33 -12.81 3.71
N VAL A 76 -5.76 -12.18 4.73
CA VAL A 76 -6.50 -11.37 5.70
C VAL A 76 -5.67 -10.16 6.12
N GLY A 77 -6.27 -8.98 6.06
CA GLY A 77 -5.60 -7.73 6.41
C GLY A 77 -6.56 -6.61 6.76
N SER A 78 -6.02 -5.40 6.93
CA SER A 78 -6.80 -4.21 7.22
C SER A 78 -7.75 -3.85 6.07
N ALA A 79 -8.99 -3.49 6.40
CA ALA A 79 -9.97 -3.03 5.42
C ALA A 79 -9.80 -1.55 5.02
N GLY A 80 -8.85 -0.80 5.60
CA GLY A 80 -8.61 0.59 5.25
C GLY A 80 -7.68 1.32 6.21
N GLN A 81 -7.40 2.56 5.91
CA GLN A 81 -6.39 3.38 6.60
C GLN A 81 -6.67 3.67 8.10
N ASN A 82 -7.93 3.49 8.53
CA ASN A 82 -8.36 3.73 9.90
C ASN A 82 -8.57 2.45 10.71
N TYR A 83 -8.27 1.28 10.11
CA TYR A 83 -8.46 -0.02 10.73
C TYR A 83 -7.11 -0.68 11.03
N GLU A 84 -6.68 -0.58 12.26
CA GLU A 84 -5.48 -1.26 12.73
C GLU A 84 -5.78 -2.72 13.01
N VAL A 85 -4.78 -3.57 12.79
CA VAL A 85 -4.90 -5.00 13.08
C VAL A 85 -3.99 -5.33 14.24
N GLU A 86 -4.59 -5.73 15.37
CA GLU A 86 -3.93 -6.23 16.56
C GLU A 86 -4.04 -7.75 16.59
N PHE A 87 -3.09 -8.41 15.94
CA PHE A 87 -3.12 -9.83 15.64
C PHE A 87 -2.46 -10.67 16.72
N GLU A 88 -3.21 -11.61 17.34
CA GLU A 88 -2.73 -12.54 18.35
C GLU A 88 -2.56 -13.97 17.82
N GLY A 89 -3.01 -14.29 16.61
CA GLY A 89 -2.82 -15.60 15.99
C GLY A 89 -3.94 -16.04 15.08
N LEU A 90 -3.72 -17.15 14.36
CA LEU A 90 -4.74 -17.86 13.61
C LEU A 90 -5.30 -19.00 14.48
N VAL A 91 -6.57 -19.32 14.29
CA VAL A 91 -7.26 -20.42 14.95
C VAL A 91 -7.73 -21.41 13.89
N LEU A 92 -7.30 -22.64 14.01
CA LEU A 92 -7.54 -23.71 13.06
C LEU A 92 -8.29 -24.87 13.76
N ASP A 93 -8.83 -25.80 12.97
CA ASP A 93 -9.35 -27.06 13.48
C ASP A 93 -8.25 -27.88 14.16
N GLU A 94 -8.67 -28.85 14.97
CA GLU A 94 -7.75 -29.81 15.62
C GLU A 94 -6.92 -30.56 14.56
N ASN A 95 -5.61 -30.64 14.77
CA ASN A 95 -4.61 -31.23 13.88
C ASN A 95 -4.41 -30.49 12.52
N ALA A 96 -5.08 -29.38 12.27
CA ALA A 96 -4.80 -28.55 11.12
C ALA A 96 -3.49 -27.76 11.32
N VAL A 97 -2.82 -27.45 10.21
CA VAL A 97 -1.51 -26.80 10.21
C VAL A 97 -1.44 -25.69 9.16
N THR A 98 -0.50 -24.77 9.36
CA THR A 98 -0.21 -23.71 8.39
C THR A 98 1.09 -24.01 7.64
N TYR A 99 1.16 -23.55 6.39
CA TYR A 99 2.34 -23.61 5.54
C TYR A 99 2.66 -22.22 4.98
N PRO A 100 3.96 -21.92 4.73
CA PRO A 100 4.32 -20.70 4.02
C PRO A 100 3.72 -20.73 2.59
N PRO A 101 3.14 -19.64 2.12
CA PRO A 101 2.67 -19.54 0.74
C PRO A 101 3.87 -19.41 -0.21
N ASN A 102 3.65 -19.65 -1.50
CA ASN A 102 4.65 -19.38 -2.51
C ASN A 102 5.10 -17.91 -2.45
N LYS A 103 6.41 -17.68 -2.53
CA LYS A 103 6.96 -16.33 -2.58
C LYS A 103 6.50 -15.65 -3.86
N LYS A 104 6.06 -14.41 -3.73
CA LYS A 104 5.73 -13.52 -4.85
C LYS A 104 6.67 -12.31 -4.80
N LEU A 105 6.80 -11.60 -5.92
CA LEU A 105 7.42 -10.27 -5.94
C LEU A 105 6.55 -9.32 -5.12
N LEU A 106 7.17 -8.34 -4.49
CA LEU A 106 6.49 -7.35 -3.66
C LEU A 106 6.54 -5.96 -4.31
N ILE A 107 5.37 -5.35 -4.48
CA ILE A 107 5.24 -3.95 -4.87
C ILE A 107 4.84 -3.13 -3.63
N GLU A 108 5.66 -2.16 -3.25
CA GLU A 108 5.30 -1.18 -2.24
C GLU A 108 4.77 0.07 -2.91
N TYR A 109 3.49 0.40 -2.67
CA TYR A 109 2.86 1.64 -3.14
C TYR A 109 2.92 2.69 -2.03
N ILE A 110 3.43 3.86 -2.36
CA ILE A 110 3.52 5.02 -1.47
C ILE A 110 2.63 6.12 -2.04
N GLY A 111 1.67 6.60 -1.24
CA GLY A 111 0.72 7.55 -1.78
C GLY A 111 -0.19 8.23 -0.75
N ASP A 112 -1.16 8.92 -1.28
CA ASP A 112 -2.22 9.61 -0.54
C ASP A 112 -3.55 8.84 -0.57
N SER A 113 -4.68 9.55 -0.55
CA SER A 113 -6.03 8.96 -0.61
C SER A 113 -6.25 8.10 -1.85
N ILE A 114 -5.71 8.49 -3.02
CA ILE A 114 -5.90 7.76 -4.27
C ILE A 114 -5.22 6.37 -4.22
N THR A 115 -4.21 6.21 -3.36
CA THR A 115 -3.54 4.93 -3.10
C THR A 115 -4.11 4.19 -1.88
N ALA A 116 -4.74 4.90 -0.94
CA ALA A 116 -5.27 4.31 0.29
C ALA A 116 -6.60 3.57 0.09
N PHE A 117 -7.45 4.09 -0.79
CA PHE A 117 -8.78 3.53 -1.06
C PHE A 117 -9.18 3.74 -2.53
N GLY A 118 -10.29 3.13 -2.97
CA GLY A 118 -10.77 3.23 -4.35
C GLY A 118 -12.13 3.91 -4.44
N GLY A 119 -12.18 5.02 -5.19
CA GLY A 119 -13.44 5.67 -5.58
C GLY A 119 -14.35 6.04 -4.41
N SER A 120 -15.58 5.50 -4.41
CA SER A 120 -16.57 5.67 -3.35
C SER A 120 -16.46 4.66 -2.20
N ASP A 121 -15.59 3.65 -2.33
CA ASP A 121 -15.38 2.61 -1.33
C ASP A 121 -14.10 2.87 -0.55
N ASP A 122 -14.20 2.95 0.77
CA ASP A 122 -13.05 3.13 1.68
C ASP A 122 -12.17 1.86 1.79
N THR A 123 -12.35 0.87 0.90
CA THR A 123 -11.58 -0.36 0.91
C THR A 123 -10.38 -0.30 -0.04
N PRO A 124 -9.22 -0.84 0.34
CA PRO A 124 -8.05 -0.86 -0.53
C PRO A 124 -8.19 -1.81 -1.72
N THR A 125 -9.12 -2.77 -1.68
CA THR A 125 -9.24 -3.85 -2.67
C THR A 125 -9.74 -3.40 -4.04
N VAL A 126 -10.41 -2.26 -4.11
CA VAL A 126 -10.97 -1.70 -5.34
C VAL A 126 -10.11 -0.59 -5.93
N ASN A 127 -8.96 -0.27 -5.32
CA ASN A 127 -8.08 0.77 -5.86
C ASN A 127 -7.08 0.23 -6.90
N TYR A 128 -6.46 1.15 -7.62
CA TYR A 128 -5.52 0.83 -8.69
C TYR A 128 -4.31 0.02 -8.19
N ALA A 129 -3.82 0.31 -6.98
CA ALA A 129 -2.60 -0.31 -6.45
C ALA A 129 -2.82 -1.80 -6.16
N TRP A 130 -3.91 -2.14 -5.44
CA TRP A 130 -4.28 -3.51 -5.16
C TRP A 130 -4.52 -4.30 -6.45
N GLN A 131 -5.42 -3.81 -7.30
CA GLN A 131 -5.83 -4.54 -8.51
C GLN A 131 -4.68 -4.69 -9.53
N THR A 132 -3.82 -3.67 -9.68
CA THR A 132 -2.63 -3.80 -10.54
C THR A 132 -1.69 -4.90 -10.05
N ALA A 133 -1.45 -4.97 -8.73
CA ALA A 133 -0.58 -6.00 -8.16
C ALA A 133 -1.18 -7.41 -8.31
N GLU A 134 -2.48 -7.58 -8.06
CA GLU A 134 -3.19 -8.86 -8.25
C GLU A 134 -3.10 -9.33 -9.72
N LEU A 135 -3.35 -8.45 -10.69
CA LEU A 135 -3.24 -8.76 -12.12
C LEU A 135 -1.81 -9.11 -12.55
N LEU A 136 -0.81 -8.60 -11.85
CA LEU A 136 0.61 -8.93 -12.06
C LEU A 136 1.06 -10.19 -11.29
N GLY A 137 0.20 -10.76 -10.45
CA GLY A 137 0.51 -11.90 -9.60
C GLY A 137 1.49 -11.58 -8.45
N CYS A 138 1.60 -10.32 -8.05
CA CYS A 138 2.51 -9.84 -7.02
C CYS A 138 1.86 -9.76 -5.65
N ASP A 139 2.67 -9.85 -4.59
CA ASP A 139 2.29 -9.31 -3.28
C ASP A 139 2.43 -7.77 -3.33
N HIS A 140 1.68 -7.07 -2.49
CA HIS A 140 1.72 -5.61 -2.45
C HIS A 140 1.49 -5.10 -1.04
N THR A 141 1.86 -3.83 -0.81
CA THR A 141 1.50 -3.08 0.39
C THR A 141 1.30 -1.62 0.05
N GLN A 142 0.42 -0.93 0.78
CA GLN A 142 0.12 0.48 0.56
C GLN A 142 0.54 1.28 1.79
N ILE A 143 1.60 2.06 1.64
CA ILE A 143 2.05 3.04 2.62
C ILE A 143 1.42 4.36 2.23
N SER A 144 0.16 4.51 2.57
CA SER A 144 -0.69 5.59 2.10
C SER A 144 -1.68 6.05 3.17
N PHE A 145 -2.03 7.34 3.11
CA PHE A 145 -3.02 7.92 4.00
C PHE A 145 -3.64 9.15 3.33
N SER A 146 -4.95 9.35 3.52
CA SER A 146 -5.70 10.47 2.92
C SER A 146 -5.15 11.82 3.35
N GLY A 147 -5.07 12.75 2.40
CA GLY A 147 -4.64 14.12 2.66
C GLY A 147 -3.13 14.30 2.80
N LEU A 148 -2.33 13.24 2.79
CA LEU A 148 -0.87 13.37 2.89
C LEU A 148 -0.29 13.98 1.62
N SER A 149 0.51 15.04 1.82
CA SER A 149 1.40 15.61 0.80
C SER A 149 2.68 14.78 0.67
N LEU A 150 3.41 15.00 -0.41
CA LEU A 150 4.80 14.55 -0.51
C LEU A 150 5.66 15.34 0.48
N SER A 151 5.48 16.67 0.51
CA SER A 151 6.38 17.61 1.18
C SER A 151 5.86 18.03 2.56
N SER A 152 6.64 17.77 3.61
CA SER A 152 6.38 18.32 4.94
C SER A 152 6.38 19.86 4.93
N GLY A 153 5.51 20.45 5.72
CA GLY A 153 5.26 21.89 5.76
C GLY A 153 4.09 22.35 4.87
N TYR A 154 3.64 21.47 3.97
CA TYR A 154 2.57 21.72 3.01
C TYR A 154 1.46 20.66 3.14
N GLY A 155 0.48 20.69 2.24
CA GLY A 155 -0.62 19.73 2.23
C GLY A 155 -1.88 20.24 2.95
N CYS A 156 -2.94 19.41 2.88
CA CYS A 156 -4.28 19.75 3.37
C CYS A 156 -4.47 19.43 4.86
N LEU A 157 -3.62 18.58 5.45
CA LEU A 157 -3.74 18.16 6.84
C LEU A 157 -3.17 19.22 7.82
N ASP A 158 -3.78 19.34 8.98
CA ASP A 158 -3.42 20.38 9.98
C ASP A 158 -1.97 20.28 10.46
N THR A 159 -1.46 19.07 10.61
CA THR A 159 -0.10 18.83 11.12
C THR A 159 1.00 19.16 10.12
N LYS A 160 0.65 19.31 8.83
CA LYS A 160 1.60 19.58 7.75
C LYS A 160 2.78 18.59 7.68
N ILE A 161 2.62 17.36 8.21
CA ILE A 161 3.59 16.29 8.01
C ILE A 161 3.39 15.72 6.60
N GLY A 162 4.48 15.56 5.85
CA GLY A 162 4.48 14.96 4.52
C GLY A 162 5.02 13.54 4.54
N MET A 163 4.82 12.84 3.44
CA MET A 163 5.31 11.48 3.25
C MET A 163 6.85 11.42 3.21
N ASP A 164 7.54 12.50 2.83
CA ASP A 164 9.01 12.67 2.89
C ASP A 164 9.59 12.41 4.29
N SER A 165 8.75 12.54 5.33
CA SER A 165 9.08 12.27 6.74
C SER A 165 8.34 11.03 7.26
N LEU A 166 7.01 10.97 7.09
CA LEU A 166 6.16 9.92 7.68
C LEU A 166 6.47 8.51 7.15
N TYR A 167 6.90 8.41 5.88
CA TYR A 167 7.29 7.13 5.28
C TYR A 167 8.31 6.35 6.11
N PHE A 168 9.19 7.02 6.83
CA PHE A 168 10.26 6.38 7.60
C PHE A 168 9.83 5.94 9.01
N ASN A 169 8.55 6.13 9.35
CA ASN A 169 7.99 5.73 10.64
C ASN A 169 7.27 4.38 10.54
N LEU A 170 7.26 3.64 11.64
CA LEU A 170 6.50 2.39 11.76
C LEU A 170 5.00 2.63 11.67
N LYS A 171 4.51 3.66 12.37
CA LYS A 171 3.09 3.99 12.50
C LYS A 171 2.65 5.02 11.45
N ASN A 172 1.36 5.00 11.12
CA ASN A 172 0.74 5.90 10.16
C ASN A 172 0.40 7.29 10.77
N TYR A 173 -0.33 8.10 10.01
CA TYR A 173 -0.72 9.46 10.38
C TYR A 173 -1.55 9.53 11.68
N ASN A 174 -2.37 8.54 12.00
CA ASN A 174 -3.19 8.52 13.22
C ASN A 174 -2.34 8.57 14.50
N HIS A 175 -1.07 8.21 14.42
CA HIS A 175 -0.13 8.12 15.56
C HIS A 175 0.94 9.21 15.58
N ILE A 176 0.83 10.26 14.77
CA ILE A 176 1.90 11.29 14.64
C ILE A 176 2.17 12.06 15.91
N HIS A 177 1.23 12.10 16.85
CA HIS A 177 1.38 12.78 18.14
C HIS A 177 1.95 11.88 19.25
N GLU A 178 2.07 10.59 19.01
CA GLU A 178 2.66 9.66 19.96
C GLU A 178 4.17 9.85 20.11
N ARG A 179 4.67 9.67 21.31
CA ARG A 179 6.10 9.79 21.60
C ARG A 179 6.57 8.61 22.46
N PRO A 180 7.75 8.04 22.20
CA PRO A 180 8.66 8.42 21.09
C PRO A 180 8.12 8.00 19.72
N VAL A 181 8.52 8.71 18.67
CA VAL A 181 8.29 8.27 17.29
C VAL A 181 9.11 7.00 17.05
N ILE A 182 8.45 5.95 16.58
CA ILE A 182 9.10 4.67 16.30
C ILE A 182 9.51 4.64 14.82
N PRO A 183 10.81 4.61 14.51
CA PRO A 183 11.26 4.50 13.15
C PRO A 183 10.94 3.11 12.58
N TRP A 184 10.63 3.06 11.28
CA TRP A 184 10.48 1.80 10.55
C TRP A 184 11.84 1.11 10.40
N ASN A 185 11.91 -0.18 10.71
CA ASN A 185 13.13 -0.98 10.64
C ASN A 185 13.44 -1.58 9.27
N PHE A 186 12.58 -1.33 8.27
CA PHE A 186 12.73 -1.86 6.90
C PHE A 186 12.88 -3.39 6.85
N SER A 187 12.04 -4.11 7.59
CA SER A 187 12.11 -5.56 7.79
C SER A 187 11.70 -6.39 6.56
N TYR A 188 11.23 -5.77 5.49
CA TYR A 188 11.05 -6.39 4.18
C TYR A 188 11.73 -5.59 3.08
N THR A 189 11.92 -6.20 1.92
CA THR A 189 12.51 -5.55 0.74
C THR A 189 11.54 -5.69 -0.42
N PRO A 190 10.95 -4.57 -0.93
CA PRO A 190 10.15 -4.60 -2.15
C PRO A 190 11.03 -4.78 -3.38
N ASP A 191 10.51 -5.42 -4.40
CA ASP A 191 11.11 -5.51 -5.73
C ASP A 191 10.82 -4.22 -6.53
N ILE A 192 9.65 -3.66 -6.31
CA ILE A 192 9.21 -2.39 -6.91
C ILE A 192 8.72 -1.45 -5.80
N VAL A 193 9.17 -0.20 -5.84
CA VAL A 193 8.61 0.91 -5.07
C VAL A 193 7.88 1.84 -6.03
N PHE A 194 6.61 2.09 -5.77
CA PHE A 194 5.75 2.93 -6.60
C PHE A 194 5.30 4.15 -5.82
N ILE A 195 5.66 5.36 -6.27
CA ILE A 195 5.38 6.63 -5.60
C ILE A 195 4.35 7.41 -6.40
N PHE A 196 3.21 7.70 -5.78
CA PHE A 196 2.14 8.52 -6.34
C PHE A 196 1.70 9.57 -5.32
N LEU A 197 2.32 10.73 -5.38
CA LEU A 197 2.17 11.85 -4.45
C LEU A 197 2.27 13.18 -5.19
N GLY A 198 1.79 14.25 -4.57
CA GLY A 198 1.80 15.61 -5.11
C GLY A 198 0.42 16.24 -5.15
N THR A 199 -0.66 15.45 -5.16
CA THR A 199 -2.04 15.97 -5.20
C THR A 199 -2.33 16.90 -4.01
N ASN A 200 -1.89 16.53 -2.81
CA ASN A 200 -2.13 17.33 -1.61
C ASN A 200 -1.09 18.44 -1.38
N ASP A 201 0.04 18.39 -2.06
CA ASP A 201 1.01 19.51 -2.09
C ASP A 201 0.39 20.74 -2.75
N GLU A 202 -0.47 20.57 -3.77
CA GLU A 202 -1.23 21.66 -4.40
C GLU A 202 -2.16 22.36 -3.40
N CYS A 203 -2.89 21.62 -2.58
CA CYS A 203 -3.74 22.17 -1.53
C CYS A 203 -2.96 23.07 -0.56
N GLY A 204 -1.74 22.67 -0.22
CA GLY A 204 -0.83 23.47 0.61
C GLY A 204 -0.03 24.52 -0.17
N GLN A 205 -0.24 24.66 -1.47
CA GLN A 205 0.47 25.57 -2.36
C GLN A 205 2.01 25.40 -2.28
N ALA A 206 2.49 24.15 -2.27
CA ALA A 206 3.91 23.87 -2.24
C ALA A 206 4.60 24.41 -3.49
N PRO A 207 5.71 25.15 -3.37
CA PRO A 207 6.49 25.57 -4.54
C PRO A 207 7.08 24.38 -5.31
N GLU A 208 7.15 24.49 -6.64
CA GLU A 208 7.71 23.44 -7.53
C GLU A 208 9.12 22.99 -7.09
N GLU A 209 9.97 23.94 -6.69
CA GLU A 209 11.33 23.65 -6.23
C GLU A 209 11.35 22.84 -4.93
N VAL A 210 10.38 23.06 -4.03
CA VAL A 210 10.24 22.30 -2.78
C VAL A 210 9.81 20.86 -3.09
N VAL A 211 8.79 20.70 -3.93
CA VAL A 211 8.32 19.36 -4.34
C VAL A 211 9.44 18.59 -5.06
N SER A 212 10.18 19.23 -5.96
CA SER A 212 11.31 18.63 -6.66
C SER A 212 12.43 18.19 -5.69
N LEU A 213 12.79 19.07 -4.74
CA LEU A 213 13.82 18.78 -3.74
C LEU A 213 13.41 17.63 -2.82
N ASN A 214 12.19 17.67 -2.28
CA ASN A 214 11.70 16.68 -1.33
C ASN A 214 11.46 15.33 -2.00
N SER A 215 10.94 15.32 -3.24
CA SER A 215 10.84 14.10 -4.06
C SER A 215 12.21 13.44 -4.24
N ARG A 216 13.20 14.22 -4.70
CA ARG A 216 14.57 13.72 -4.87
C ARG A 216 15.17 13.16 -3.59
N ASN A 217 15.02 13.90 -2.47
CA ASN A 217 15.55 13.47 -1.17
C ASN A 217 14.85 12.21 -0.65
N MET A 218 13.53 12.11 -0.80
CA MET A 218 12.76 10.94 -0.41
C MET A 218 13.19 9.72 -1.23
N ILE A 219 13.24 9.83 -2.55
CA ILE A 219 13.67 8.74 -3.44
C ILE A 219 15.11 8.30 -3.10
N TYR A 220 16.01 9.25 -2.88
CA TYR A 220 17.39 8.94 -2.48
C TYR A 220 17.44 8.15 -1.17
N LYS A 221 16.69 8.58 -0.14
CA LYS A 221 16.61 7.87 1.15
C LYS A 221 16.01 6.47 1.00
N ILE A 222 14.98 6.31 0.16
CA ILE A 222 14.37 5.00 -0.15
C ILE A 222 15.40 4.09 -0.83
N ARG A 223 16.16 4.60 -1.81
CA ARG A 223 17.24 3.87 -2.46
C ARG A 223 18.30 3.37 -1.49
N GLN A 224 18.62 4.12 -0.44
CA GLN A 224 19.55 3.67 0.60
C GLN A 224 19.00 2.50 1.43
N LYS A 225 17.69 2.31 1.45
CA LYS A 225 17.03 1.16 2.11
C LYS A 225 16.85 -0.02 1.16
N PHE A 226 16.55 0.24 -0.11
CA PHE A 226 16.20 -0.76 -1.11
C PHE A 226 17.09 -0.62 -2.35
N ASN A 227 18.33 -1.08 -2.23
CA ASN A 227 19.42 -0.86 -3.22
C ASN A 227 19.08 -1.40 -4.62
N ASN A 228 18.25 -2.42 -4.72
CA ASN A 228 17.94 -3.11 -5.98
C ASN A 228 16.53 -2.88 -6.53
N ALA A 229 15.63 -2.26 -5.75
CA ALA A 229 14.26 -2.05 -6.17
C ALA A 229 14.16 -1.16 -7.43
N GLU A 230 13.24 -1.47 -8.31
CA GLU A 230 12.80 -0.52 -9.35
C GLU A 230 11.92 0.54 -8.68
N ILE A 231 12.18 1.81 -8.91
CA ILE A 231 11.41 2.92 -8.31
C ILE A 231 10.65 3.65 -9.41
N PHE A 232 9.33 3.69 -9.30
CA PHE A 232 8.46 4.41 -10.21
C PHE A 232 7.89 5.64 -9.51
N VAL A 233 7.96 6.79 -10.19
CA VAL A 233 7.35 8.05 -9.74
C VAL A 233 6.28 8.41 -10.75
N MET A 234 5.03 8.40 -10.33
CA MET A 234 3.90 8.67 -11.21
C MET A 234 3.42 10.12 -11.05
N ARG A 235 3.18 10.78 -12.18
CA ARG A 235 2.63 12.13 -12.25
C ARG A 235 1.20 12.15 -11.71
N PRO A 236 0.80 13.11 -10.85
CA PRO A 236 -0.61 13.33 -10.48
C PRO A 236 -1.51 13.51 -11.70
N PHE A 237 -2.72 12.95 -11.68
CA PHE A 237 -3.60 12.94 -12.86
C PHE A 237 -4.00 14.34 -13.35
N LYS A 238 -4.09 15.32 -12.45
CA LYS A 238 -4.36 16.73 -12.79
C LYS A 238 -3.19 17.46 -13.45
N GLY A 239 -2.04 16.81 -13.56
CA GLY A 239 -0.87 17.37 -14.24
C GLY A 239 0.01 18.29 -13.42
N ILE A 240 -0.32 18.49 -12.16
CA ILE A 240 0.46 19.30 -11.24
C ILE A 240 1.81 18.66 -10.96
N TYR A 241 2.83 19.48 -10.72
CA TYR A 241 4.20 19.06 -10.36
C TYR A 241 4.87 18.09 -11.35
N GLU A 242 4.44 18.10 -12.64
CA GLU A 242 5.05 17.24 -13.65
C GLU A 242 6.55 17.51 -13.78
N GLU A 243 6.93 18.79 -13.90
CA GLU A 243 8.35 19.16 -14.04
C GLU A 243 9.11 18.90 -12.74
N ALA A 244 8.54 19.22 -11.58
CA ALA A 244 9.17 18.96 -10.29
C ALA A 244 9.54 17.48 -10.12
N LEU A 245 8.57 16.58 -10.36
CA LEU A 245 8.75 15.13 -10.18
C LEU A 245 9.66 14.54 -11.26
N SER A 246 9.45 14.91 -12.54
CA SER A 246 10.27 14.39 -13.64
C SER A 246 11.72 14.88 -13.55
N SER A 247 11.95 16.14 -13.14
CA SER A 247 13.30 16.64 -12.93
C SER A 247 14.03 15.95 -11.79
N ALA A 248 13.32 15.62 -10.69
CA ALA A 248 13.87 14.85 -9.59
C ALA A 248 14.38 13.47 -10.09
N VAL A 249 13.57 12.77 -10.88
CA VAL A 249 13.94 11.48 -11.49
C VAL A 249 15.13 11.66 -12.46
N ARG A 250 15.07 12.61 -13.38
CA ARG A 250 16.17 12.88 -14.32
C ARG A 250 17.48 13.18 -13.58
N ARG A 251 17.41 13.94 -12.50
CA ARG A 251 18.61 14.28 -11.70
C ARG A 251 19.24 13.04 -11.08
N LEU A 252 18.44 12.16 -10.45
CA LEU A 252 18.96 10.92 -9.86
C LEU A 252 19.51 9.97 -10.93
N ASN A 253 18.84 9.87 -12.09
CA ASN A 253 19.33 9.10 -13.22
C ASN A 253 20.67 9.63 -13.76
N SER A 254 20.88 10.95 -13.75
CA SER A 254 22.15 11.56 -14.15
C SER A 254 23.28 11.29 -13.15
N MET A 255 22.94 10.99 -11.90
CA MET A 255 23.87 10.58 -10.84
C MET A 255 24.19 9.07 -10.88
N GLY A 256 23.64 8.33 -11.85
CA GLY A 256 23.97 6.93 -12.11
C GLY A 256 22.88 5.91 -11.74
N ASP A 257 21.81 6.29 -11.06
CA ASP A 257 20.72 5.36 -10.73
C ASP A 257 19.78 5.18 -11.92
N LYS A 258 19.90 4.08 -12.65
CA LYS A 258 19.08 3.78 -13.83
C LYS A 258 17.78 3.03 -13.51
N LYS A 259 17.53 2.73 -12.23
CA LYS A 259 16.35 2.02 -11.75
C LYS A 259 15.28 2.97 -11.19
N ILE A 260 15.26 4.23 -11.64
CA ILE A 260 14.23 5.20 -11.29
C ILE A 260 13.53 5.64 -12.58
N HIS A 261 12.23 5.51 -12.59
CA HIS A 261 11.38 5.71 -13.77
C HIS A 261 10.31 6.77 -13.49
N PHE A 262 10.06 7.65 -14.45
CA PHE A 262 8.94 8.59 -14.40
C PHE A 262 7.80 8.07 -15.27
N ILE A 263 6.59 8.02 -14.72
CA ILE A 263 5.38 7.67 -15.47
C ILE A 263 4.58 8.94 -15.73
N ASN A 264 4.48 9.31 -16.99
CA ASN A 264 3.64 10.42 -17.44
C ASN A 264 2.20 9.94 -17.63
N THR A 265 1.27 10.51 -16.89
CA THR A 265 -0.16 10.16 -16.92
C THR A 265 -0.99 11.08 -17.83
N THR A 266 -0.35 11.93 -18.65
CA THR A 266 -1.05 12.85 -19.53
C THR A 266 -2.06 12.11 -20.42
N GLY A 267 -3.32 12.54 -20.35
CA GLY A 267 -4.40 11.97 -21.16
C GLY A 267 -4.88 10.58 -20.71
N TRP A 268 -4.50 10.11 -19.52
CA TRP A 268 -5.03 8.84 -19.00
C TRP A 268 -6.48 8.95 -18.58
N LEU A 269 -6.84 10.05 -17.93
CA LEU A 269 -8.17 10.31 -17.39
C LEU A 269 -8.76 11.60 -17.96
N SER A 270 -10.09 11.64 -18.06
CA SER A 270 -10.92 12.79 -18.36
C SER A 270 -11.72 13.21 -17.13
N GLU A 271 -12.38 14.36 -17.14
CA GLU A 271 -13.19 14.85 -16.01
C GLU A 271 -14.25 13.84 -15.54
N SER A 272 -14.87 13.11 -16.48
CA SER A 272 -15.87 12.08 -16.17
C SER A 272 -15.33 10.83 -15.46
N ASP A 273 -14.00 10.70 -15.37
CA ASP A 273 -13.34 9.56 -14.73
C ASP A 273 -13.07 9.79 -13.22
N PHE A 274 -13.53 10.93 -12.68
CA PHE A 274 -13.40 11.28 -11.28
C PHE A 274 -14.78 11.32 -10.60
N SER A 275 -14.83 10.92 -9.32
CA SER A 275 -16.05 11.00 -8.50
C SER A 275 -16.29 12.41 -7.92
N ASP A 276 -15.22 13.13 -7.60
CA ASP A 276 -15.24 14.44 -6.94
C ASP A 276 -14.24 15.43 -7.56
N GLY A 277 -13.80 15.16 -8.78
CA GLY A 277 -12.78 15.94 -9.49
C GLY A 277 -11.34 15.65 -9.04
N THR A 278 -11.12 14.75 -8.08
CA THR A 278 -9.78 14.38 -7.57
C THR A 278 -9.59 12.87 -7.53
N HIS A 279 -10.55 12.15 -6.98
CA HIS A 279 -10.47 10.69 -6.81
C HIS A 279 -11.04 9.98 -8.04
N PRO A 280 -10.28 9.08 -8.69
CA PRO A 280 -10.79 8.29 -9.80
C PRO A 280 -12.01 7.48 -9.36
N ASN A 281 -13.08 7.49 -10.17
CA ASN A 281 -14.19 6.57 -10.01
C ASN A 281 -13.80 5.18 -10.56
N GLU A 282 -14.73 4.23 -10.58
CA GLU A 282 -14.49 2.87 -11.07
C GLU A 282 -13.92 2.86 -12.50
N THR A 283 -14.53 3.61 -13.42
CA THR A 283 -14.05 3.73 -14.81
C THR A 283 -12.66 4.33 -14.89
N GLY A 284 -12.36 5.36 -14.08
CA GLY A 284 -11.04 5.97 -13.98
C GLY A 284 -10.01 4.98 -13.43
N THR A 285 -10.37 4.23 -12.40
CA THR A 285 -9.53 3.19 -11.82
C THR A 285 -9.18 2.11 -12.84
N ASP A 286 -10.15 1.62 -13.62
CA ASP A 286 -9.93 0.63 -14.68
C ASP A 286 -8.98 1.16 -15.76
N LYS A 287 -9.13 2.43 -16.16
CA LYS A 287 -8.21 3.07 -17.12
C LYS A 287 -6.77 3.13 -16.58
N ILE A 288 -6.60 3.46 -15.29
CA ILE A 288 -5.28 3.50 -14.65
C ILE A 288 -4.65 2.10 -14.67
N ILE A 289 -5.38 1.08 -14.25
CA ILE A 289 -4.92 -0.32 -14.21
C ILE A 289 -4.50 -0.79 -15.60
N ASN A 290 -5.33 -0.53 -16.62
CA ASN A 290 -5.05 -0.89 -18.01
C ASN A 290 -3.79 -0.21 -18.57
N LYS A 291 -3.38 0.94 -18.02
CA LYS A 291 -2.13 1.62 -18.38
C LYS A 291 -0.94 1.12 -17.54
N LEU A 292 -1.14 0.86 -16.24
CA LEU A 292 -0.06 0.46 -15.34
C LEU A 292 0.41 -0.98 -15.55
N VAL A 293 -0.50 -1.93 -15.75
CA VAL A 293 -0.15 -3.34 -15.93
C VAL A 293 0.89 -3.54 -17.05
N PRO A 294 0.71 -3.02 -18.29
CA PRO A 294 1.74 -3.18 -19.32
C PRO A 294 3.06 -2.46 -19.01
N ILE A 295 3.04 -1.35 -18.26
CA ILE A 295 4.26 -0.62 -17.84
C ILE A 295 5.06 -1.45 -16.83
N LEU A 296 4.40 -2.03 -15.83
CA LEU A 296 5.07 -2.77 -14.76
C LEU A 296 5.40 -4.24 -15.14
N LYS A 297 4.65 -4.83 -16.06
CA LYS A 297 4.81 -6.23 -16.48
C LYS A 297 6.24 -6.64 -16.88
N PRO A 298 7.05 -5.83 -17.57
CA PRO A 298 8.44 -6.20 -17.89
C PRO A 298 9.32 -6.40 -16.65
N PHE A 299 9.03 -5.70 -15.55
CA PHE A 299 9.80 -5.70 -14.31
C PHE A 299 9.43 -6.86 -13.37
N VAL A 300 8.28 -7.50 -13.59
CA VAL A 300 7.83 -8.66 -12.81
C VAL A 300 8.03 -10.00 -13.52
N LYS A 301 8.28 -10.00 -14.85
CA LYS A 301 8.45 -11.23 -15.65
C LYS A 301 9.82 -11.90 -15.53
N ASN A 302 10.85 -11.21 -15.08
CA ASN A 302 12.23 -11.70 -15.15
C ASN A 302 12.66 -12.51 -13.90
N ASN A 303 11.73 -12.91 -13.04
CA ASN A 303 12.01 -13.62 -11.79
C ASN A 303 11.32 -14.99 -11.66
N PHE A 304 10.92 -15.60 -12.79
CA PHE A 304 10.40 -16.97 -12.85
C PHE A 304 11.30 -17.85 -13.69
#